data_0fc3eca083897ba952fe1c96544ff1aa
#
_entry.id   0fc3eca083897ba952fe1c96544ff1aa
#
_cell.length_a   1.000
_cell.length_b   1.000
_cell.length_c   1.000
_cell.angle_alpha   90.00
_cell.angle_beta   90.00
_cell.angle_gamma   90.00
#
_symmetry.space_group_name_H-M   'P 1'
#
loop_
_entity.id
_entity.type
_entity.pdbx_description
1 polymer ?
#
loop_
_entity_poly.entity_id
_entity_poly.type
_entity_poly.pdbx_seq_one_letter_code
_entity_poly.pdbx_strand_id
1 'polypeptide(L)'
;MALLDNAQIGVLGAGAMGSGIAQVAASAGHEVVVADAFAPSIKKAQDTIRKALARDVEKGRLNADAAAAIERRLRFVVTRPDDYGAFRECGLVIEAIIEDLAVKQRAFKGLSSIVAGDCVLATNTSSLSVAAIASVCADAGRVIGLHFFNPATVLPLVEVVGAITTRREVIDSARGLINRWGKVTVTARDTPGFIVNRVARPFYGESLRILEENIADVATIDWAMRDVGGFKMGPFELMDLIGNDVNYAVTQSVFEGLFFDPRYKPSVTQRRMVEAGWLGRKSGVGYYDYRNGAQKPPPTTDRALGQRIVDRVLAMLINEAADAVWFHIASAADVDMAMTRGVNYPKGLLAWGNEIGPGEIHRRLLALHDEYGEDRYRPSPLIKLAAREQRDFFGLVSR
;
A
#
# COMPACT_ATOMS: atom_id res chain seq x y z
N MET A 1 -16.81 -14.87 -15.20
CA MET A 1 -16.19 -13.92 -16.14
C MET A 1 -14.67 -14.05 -15.98
N ALA A 2 -13.96 -14.55 -16.99
CA ALA A 2 -12.51 -14.72 -16.94
C ALA A 2 -11.84 -13.59 -17.72
N LEU A 3 -10.95 -12.84 -17.08
CA LEU A 3 -10.09 -11.91 -17.80
C LEU A 3 -9.12 -12.71 -18.67
N LEU A 4 -9.18 -12.50 -19.97
CA LEU A 4 -8.39 -13.23 -20.95
C LEU A 4 -6.95 -12.70 -20.99
N ASP A 5 -6.00 -13.58 -21.29
CA ASP A 5 -4.58 -13.23 -21.42
C ASP A 5 -4.29 -12.24 -22.53
N ASN A 6 -5.16 -12.13 -23.52
CA ASN A 6 -5.08 -11.19 -24.64
C ASN A 6 -6.04 -10.00 -24.51
N ALA A 7 -6.67 -9.79 -23.33
CA ALA A 7 -7.55 -8.65 -23.13
C ALA A 7 -6.80 -7.33 -23.31
N GLN A 8 -7.41 -6.38 -24.03
CA GLN A 8 -6.91 -5.02 -24.06
C GLN A 8 -7.09 -4.37 -22.69
N ILE A 9 -6.05 -3.71 -22.20
CA ILE A 9 -6.05 -3.04 -20.89
C ILE A 9 -6.18 -1.53 -21.09
N GLY A 10 -7.12 -0.94 -20.38
CA GLY A 10 -7.24 0.51 -20.25
C GLY A 10 -6.58 1.02 -18.99
N VAL A 11 -5.87 2.13 -19.06
CA VAL A 11 -5.36 2.86 -17.89
C VAL A 11 -5.83 4.31 -17.98
N LEU A 12 -6.71 4.69 -17.08
CA LEU A 12 -7.21 6.05 -16.96
C LEU A 12 -6.36 6.82 -15.96
N GLY A 13 -5.64 7.83 -16.45
CA GLY A 13 -4.65 8.60 -15.70
C GLY A 13 -3.23 8.25 -16.12
N ALA A 14 -2.45 9.24 -16.55
CA ALA A 14 -1.07 9.11 -17.00
C ALA A 14 -0.04 9.64 -15.98
N GLY A 15 -0.41 9.66 -14.69
CA GLY A 15 0.47 9.99 -13.58
C GLY A 15 1.52 8.91 -13.32
N ALA A 16 2.26 9.04 -12.21
CA ALA A 16 3.32 8.09 -11.83
C ALA A 16 2.80 6.65 -11.69
N MET A 17 1.62 6.46 -11.07
CA MET A 17 1.02 5.14 -10.92
C MET A 17 0.52 4.61 -12.27
N GLY A 18 -0.29 5.39 -13.00
CA GLY A 18 -0.86 4.94 -14.26
C GLY A 18 0.19 4.60 -15.31
N SER A 19 1.25 5.39 -15.45
CA SER A 19 2.37 5.07 -16.36
C SER A 19 3.09 3.77 -15.96
N GLY A 20 3.32 3.56 -14.66
CA GLY A 20 3.94 2.33 -14.15
C GLY A 20 3.05 1.09 -14.37
N ILE A 21 1.75 1.19 -14.11
CA ILE A 21 0.77 0.11 -14.33
C ILE A 21 0.69 -0.23 -15.82
N ALA A 22 0.63 0.79 -16.70
CA ALA A 22 0.61 0.59 -18.15
C ALA A 22 1.87 -0.12 -18.64
N GLN A 23 3.05 0.26 -18.15
CA GLN A 23 4.31 -0.43 -18.47
C GLN A 23 4.28 -1.90 -18.04
N VAL A 24 3.79 -2.20 -16.83
CA VAL A 24 3.67 -3.57 -16.32
C VAL A 24 2.75 -4.40 -17.21
N ALA A 25 1.57 -3.90 -17.56
CA ALA A 25 0.61 -4.60 -18.41
C ALA A 25 1.18 -4.82 -19.84
N ALA A 26 1.82 -3.82 -20.44
CA ALA A 26 2.46 -3.94 -21.75
C ALA A 26 3.64 -4.92 -21.73
N SER A 27 4.42 -4.95 -20.64
CA SER A 27 5.50 -5.94 -20.44
C SER A 27 4.97 -7.36 -20.30
N ALA A 28 3.77 -7.53 -19.77
CA ALA A 28 3.08 -8.82 -19.68
C ALA A 28 2.43 -9.27 -21.01
N GLY A 29 2.50 -8.43 -22.07
CA GLY A 29 2.05 -8.80 -23.41
C GLY A 29 0.73 -8.17 -23.87
N HIS A 30 0.07 -7.39 -23.02
CA HIS A 30 -1.22 -6.76 -23.36
C HIS A 30 -1.07 -5.51 -24.22
N GLU A 31 -2.01 -5.32 -25.16
CA GLU A 31 -2.26 -4.02 -25.77
C GLU A 31 -2.86 -3.09 -24.71
N VAL A 32 -2.26 -1.89 -24.54
CA VAL A 32 -2.62 -0.98 -23.46
C VAL A 32 -3.00 0.39 -24.00
N VAL A 33 -4.15 0.88 -23.59
CA VAL A 33 -4.60 2.26 -23.86
C VAL A 33 -4.40 3.09 -22.60
N VAL A 34 -3.54 4.10 -22.68
CA VAL A 34 -3.33 5.07 -21.58
C VAL A 34 -4.01 6.37 -21.96
N ALA A 35 -4.99 6.81 -21.19
CA ALA A 35 -5.71 8.04 -21.46
C ALA A 35 -5.65 9.01 -20.27
N ASP A 36 -5.50 10.29 -20.59
CA ASP A 36 -5.52 11.40 -19.63
C ASP A 36 -6.06 12.65 -20.34
N ALA A 37 -6.79 13.49 -19.61
CA ALA A 37 -7.26 14.77 -20.12
C ALA A 37 -6.16 15.84 -20.19
N PHE A 38 -5.05 15.64 -19.46
CA PHE A 38 -3.95 16.59 -19.42
C PHE A 38 -2.78 16.14 -20.29
N ALA A 39 -2.67 16.73 -21.48
CA ALA A 39 -1.64 16.38 -22.48
C ALA A 39 -0.19 16.32 -21.94
N PRO A 40 0.26 17.23 -21.04
CA PRO A 40 1.58 17.11 -20.44
C PRO A 40 1.79 15.83 -19.64
N SER A 41 0.77 15.28 -18.97
CA SER A 41 0.86 13.98 -18.26
C SER A 41 1.10 12.84 -19.26
N ILE A 42 0.41 12.83 -20.38
CA ILE A 42 0.61 11.85 -21.46
C ILE A 42 2.06 11.88 -21.97
N LYS A 43 2.57 13.07 -22.31
CA LYS A 43 3.95 13.23 -22.78
C LYS A 43 4.96 12.76 -21.72
N LYS A 44 4.75 13.15 -20.46
CA LYS A 44 5.61 12.74 -19.33
C LYS A 44 5.59 11.21 -19.15
N ALA A 45 4.42 10.56 -19.27
CA ALA A 45 4.29 9.12 -19.17
C ALA A 45 5.08 8.41 -20.27
N GLN A 46 4.94 8.85 -21.54
CA GLN A 46 5.70 8.33 -22.68
C GLN A 46 7.21 8.42 -22.44
N ASP A 47 7.69 9.61 -22.07
CA ASP A 47 9.11 9.85 -21.82
C ASP A 47 9.64 9.01 -20.64
N THR A 48 8.83 8.86 -19.57
CA THR A 48 9.18 8.07 -18.39
C THR A 48 9.32 6.60 -18.73
N ILE A 49 8.35 6.03 -19.44
CA ILE A 49 8.37 4.61 -19.85
C ILE A 49 9.54 4.36 -20.81
N ARG A 50 9.73 5.21 -21.83
CA ARG A 50 10.85 5.07 -22.76
C ARG A 50 12.21 5.09 -22.05
N LYS A 51 12.42 6.01 -21.12
CA LYS A 51 13.65 6.08 -20.31
C LYS A 51 13.83 4.86 -19.43
N ALA A 52 12.75 4.31 -18.85
CA ALA A 52 12.81 3.11 -18.03
C ALA A 52 13.21 1.88 -18.90
N LEU A 53 12.60 1.70 -20.04
CA LEU A 53 12.91 0.61 -20.98
C LEU A 53 14.35 0.72 -21.50
N ALA A 54 14.81 1.92 -21.90
CA ALA A 54 16.19 2.15 -22.32
C ALA A 54 17.20 1.78 -21.22
N ARG A 55 16.93 2.18 -19.97
CA ARG A 55 17.77 1.80 -18.82
C ARG A 55 17.81 0.29 -18.57
N ASP A 56 16.69 -0.42 -18.80
CA ASP A 56 16.66 -1.88 -18.62
C ASP A 56 17.43 -2.58 -19.75
N VAL A 57 17.44 -2.03 -20.96
CA VAL A 57 18.31 -2.50 -22.05
C VAL A 57 19.80 -2.26 -21.73
N GLU A 58 20.17 -1.06 -21.29
CA GLU A 58 21.54 -0.73 -20.86
C GLU A 58 22.07 -1.65 -19.76
N LYS A 59 21.17 -2.06 -18.83
CA LYS A 59 21.51 -2.99 -17.73
C LYS A 59 21.43 -4.47 -18.12
N GLY A 60 21.15 -4.80 -19.38
CA GLY A 60 21.02 -6.16 -19.86
C GLY A 60 19.83 -6.95 -19.28
N ARG A 61 18.85 -6.26 -18.71
CA ARG A 61 17.61 -6.89 -18.19
C ARG A 61 16.58 -7.17 -19.28
N LEU A 62 16.68 -6.45 -20.38
CA LEU A 62 15.80 -6.53 -21.52
C LEU A 62 16.65 -6.36 -22.81
N ASN A 63 16.29 -7.06 -23.88
CA ASN A 63 16.91 -6.77 -25.18
C ASN A 63 16.14 -5.65 -25.90
N ALA A 64 16.78 -5.02 -26.92
CA ALA A 64 16.22 -3.88 -27.62
C ALA A 64 14.90 -4.21 -28.34
N ASP A 65 14.79 -5.42 -28.93
CA ASP A 65 13.57 -5.85 -29.65
C ASP A 65 12.39 -6.02 -28.70
N ALA A 66 12.62 -6.58 -27.50
CA ALA A 66 11.60 -6.71 -26.48
C ALA A 66 11.17 -5.33 -25.94
N ALA A 67 12.12 -4.39 -25.73
CA ALA A 67 11.78 -3.03 -25.34
C ALA A 67 10.91 -2.33 -26.39
N ALA A 68 11.28 -2.43 -27.67
CA ALA A 68 10.50 -1.91 -28.79
C ALA A 68 9.11 -2.57 -28.89
N ALA A 69 9.00 -3.88 -28.61
CA ALA A 69 7.72 -4.58 -28.59
C ALA A 69 6.80 -4.07 -27.45
N ILE A 70 7.35 -3.81 -26.26
CA ILE A 70 6.59 -3.22 -25.15
C ILE A 70 6.09 -1.82 -25.52
N GLU A 71 6.95 -0.98 -26.11
CA GLU A 71 6.59 0.38 -26.52
C GLU A 71 5.47 0.38 -27.57
N ARG A 72 5.50 -0.54 -28.54
CA ARG A 72 4.45 -0.67 -29.59
C ARG A 72 3.08 -1.05 -29.03
N ARG A 73 3.00 -1.76 -27.90
CA ARG A 73 1.74 -2.12 -27.24
C ARG A 73 1.08 -0.96 -26.51
N LEU A 74 1.77 0.16 -26.32
CA LEU A 74 1.28 1.31 -25.58
C LEU A 74 0.68 2.36 -26.53
N ARG A 75 -0.62 2.56 -26.45
CA ARG A 75 -1.34 3.62 -27.16
C ARG A 75 -1.72 4.73 -26.18
N PHE A 76 -1.19 5.91 -26.39
CA PHE A 76 -1.43 7.09 -25.55
C PHE A 76 -2.46 8.00 -26.21
N VAL A 77 -3.46 8.43 -25.41
CA VAL A 77 -4.59 9.23 -25.90
C VAL A 77 -4.81 10.42 -24.98
N VAL A 78 -4.79 11.62 -25.56
CA VAL A 78 -5.29 12.81 -24.86
C VAL A 78 -6.80 12.86 -25.08
N THR A 79 -7.57 12.75 -24.01
CA THR A 79 -9.04 12.77 -24.06
C THR A 79 -9.59 14.15 -23.68
N ARG A 80 -10.83 14.42 -24.07
CA ARG A 80 -11.58 15.51 -23.41
C ARG A 80 -11.98 15.07 -22.01
N PRO A 81 -12.22 16.00 -21.08
CA PRO A 81 -12.85 15.65 -19.81
C PRO A 81 -14.13 14.84 -20.07
N ASP A 82 -14.30 13.77 -19.28
CA ASP A 82 -15.45 12.86 -19.34
C ASP A 82 -15.65 12.10 -20.69
N ASP A 83 -14.64 12.09 -21.57
CA ASP A 83 -14.63 11.26 -22.78
C ASP A 83 -13.84 9.97 -22.52
N TYR A 84 -14.56 8.87 -22.40
CA TYR A 84 -14.01 7.53 -22.13
C TYR A 84 -14.05 6.60 -23.35
N GLY A 85 -14.34 7.12 -24.54
CA GLY A 85 -14.50 6.34 -25.78
C GLY A 85 -13.30 5.47 -26.13
N ALA A 86 -12.09 5.90 -25.72
CA ALA A 86 -10.85 5.17 -25.95
C ALA A 86 -10.81 3.77 -25.27
N PHE A 87 -11.66 3.51 -24.28
CA PHE A 87 -11.69 2.29 -23.47
C PHE A 87 -12.76 1.27 -23.91
N ARG A 88 -13.52 1.56 -24.97
CA ARG A 88 -14.68 0.75 -25.40
C ARG A 88 -14.37 -0.74 -25.57
N GLU A 89 -13.21 -1.07 -26.11
CA GLU A 89 -12.78 -2.43 -26.40
C GLU A 89 -11.95 -3.08 -25.28
N CYS A 90 -11.78 -2.38 -24.14
CA CYS A 90 -10.98 -2.90 -23.01
C CYS A 90 -11.74 -3.98 -22.23
N GLY A 91 -11.06 -5.07 -21.90
CA GLY A 91 -11.57 -6.10 -20.98
C GLY A 91 -11.33 -5.78 -19.50
N LEU A 92 -10.36 -4.89 -19.24
CA LEU A 92 -10.07 -4.35 -17.91
C LEU A 92 -9.69 -2.88 -18.06
N VAL A 93 -10.29 -2.01 -17.26
CA VAL A 93 -9.86 -0.61 -17.13
C VAL A 93 -9.41 -0.35 -15.70
N ILE A 94 -8.17 0.13 -15.55
CA ILE A 94 -7.58 0.50 -14.24
C ILE A 94 -7.51 2.02 -14.15
N GLU A 95 -8.24 2.59 -13.20
CA GLU A 95 -8.24 4.01 -12.92
C GLU A 95 -7.10 4.35 -11.92
N ALA A 96 -6.30 5.37 -12.26
CA ALA A 96 -5.19 5.90 -11.46
C ALA A 96 -5.11 7.43 -11.54
N ILE A 97 -6.27 8.11 -11.37
CA ILE A 97 -6.39 9.57 -11.34
C ILE A 97 -6.25 10.12 -9.92
N ILE A 98 -6.57 11.40 -9.71
CA ILE A 98 -6.48 12.04 -8.39
C ILE A 98 -7.36 11.34 -7.35
N GLU A 99 -6.93 11.38 -6.08
CA GLU A 99 -7.59 10.70 -4.96
C GLU A 99 -8.74 11.55 -4.42
N ASP A 100 -9.81 11.66 -5.21
CA ASP A 100 -11.04 12.38 -4.90
C ASP A 100 -12.24 11.51 -5.26
N LEU A 101 -13.12 11.25 -4.29
CA LEU A 101 -14.25 10.35 -4.47
C LEU A 101 -15.21 10.82 -5.57
N ALA A 102 -15.55 12.09 -5.61
CA ALA A 102 -16.50 12.63 -6.59
C ALA A 102 -15.95 12.54 -8.02
N VAL A 103 -14.64 12.80 -8.18
CA VAL A 103 -13.96 12.67 -9.47
C VAL A 103 -13.92 11.22 -9.92
N LYS A 104 -13.58 10.27 -9.02
CA LYS A 104 -13.57 8.84 -9.33
C LYS A 104 -14.97 8.31 -9.64
N GLN A 105 -15.99 8.72 -8.88
CA GLN A 105 -17.39 8.35 -9.18
C GLN A 105 -17.83 8.84 -10.56
N ARG A 106 -17.50 10.08 -10.93
CA ARG A 106 -17.80 10.61 -12.26
C ARG A 106 -17.13 9.77 -13.35
N ALA A 107 -15.86 9.42 -13.17
CA ALA A 107 -15.12 8.57 -14.10
C ALA A 107 -15.74 7.17 -14.21
N PHE A 108 -16.05 6.53 -13.10
CA PHE A 108 -16.66 5.18 -13.10
C PHE A 108 -18.06 5.16 -13.71
N LYS A 109 -18.88 6.19 -13.47
CA LYS A 109 -20.18 6.35 -14.13
C LYS A 109 -20.04 6.42 -15.65
N GLY A 110 -19.08 7.24 -16.12
CA GLY A 110 -18.80 7.37 -17.55
C GLY A 110 -18.25 6.09 -18.16
N LEU A 111 -17.22 5.49 -17.54
CA LEU A 111 -16.64 4.22 -17.99
C LEU A 111 -17.70 3.11 -18.07
N SER A 112 -18.53 2.96 -17.04
CA SER A 112 -19.52 1.89 -16.98
C SER A 112 -20.57 1.95 -18.09
N SER A 113 -20.78 3.13 -18.69
CA SER A 113 -21.72 3.32 -19.82
C SER A 113 -21.09 3.08 -21.20
N ILE A 114 -19.75 3.04 -21.29
CA ILE A 114 -19.01 2.95 -22.56
C ILE A 114 -18.44 1.56 -22.80
N VAL A 115 -17.88 0.93 -21.76
CA VAL A 115 -17.24 -0.38 -21.90
C VAL A 115 -18.27 -1.51 -21.93
N ALA A 116 -17.88 -2.66 -22.50
CA ALA A 116 -18.72 -3.86 -22.54
C ALA A 116 -19.15 -4.31 -21.13
N GLY A 117 -20.28 -5.00 -21.02
CA GLY A 117 -20.85 -5.45 -19.73
C GLY A 117 -19.96 -6.44 -18.98
N ASP A 118 -19.05 -7.11 -19.67
CA ASP A 118 -18.07 -8.04 -19.10
C ASP A 118 -16.70 -7.39 -18.82
N CYS A 119 -16.48 -6.13 -19.16
CA CYS A 119 -15.27 -5.40 -18.79
C CYS A 119 -15.21 -5.18 -17.28
N VAL A 120 -14.09 -5.54 -16.65
CA VAL A 120 -13.83 -5.26 -15.25
C VAL A 120 -13.36 -3.81 -15.08
N LEU A 121 -13.92 -3.11 -14.12
CA LEU A 121 -13.51 -1.75 -13.74
C LEU A 121 -12.72 -1.80 -12.43
N ALA A 122 -11.48 -1.36 -12.47
CA ALA A 122 -10.60 -1.36 -11.31
C ALA A 122 -10.19 0.06 -10.91
N THR A 123 -10.11 0.34 -9.61
CA THR A 123 -9.52 1.56 -9.07
C THR A 123 -8.20 1.26 -8.38
N ASN A 124 -7.20 2.12 -8.59
CA ASN A 124 -5.92 2.04 -7.88
C ASN A 124 -5.91 2.92 -6.62
N THR A 125 -7.08 3.25 -6.07
CA THR A 125 -7.17 4.01 -4.82
C THR A 125 -6.37 3.35 -3.70
N SER A 126 -5.80 4.16 -2.82
CA SER A 126 -5.09 3.69 -1.62
C SER A 126 -5.89 3.86 -0.33
N SER A 127 -6.98 4.64 -0.37
CA SER A 127 -7.68 5.10 0.84
C SER A 127 -9.19 5.20 0.71
N LEU A 128 -9.72 5.36 -0.52
CA LEU A 128 -11.17 5.51 -0.74
C LEU A 128 -11.86 4.15 -0.79
N SER A 129 -13.11 4.11 -0.33
CA SER A 129 -13.92 2.90 -0.40
C SER A 129 -14.22 2.51 -1.85
N VAL A 130 -13.87 1.28 -2.21
CA VAL A 130 -14.18 0.68 -3.51
C VAL A 130 -15.69 0.59 -3.70
N ALA A 131 -16.44 0.26 -2.63
CA ALA A 131 -17.89 0.23 -2.66
C ALA A 131 -18.51 1.60 -2.98
N ALA A 132 -17.96 2.68 -2.38
CA ALA A 132 -18.42 4.04 -2.66
C ALA A 132 -18.14 4.44 -4.11
N ILE A 133 -16.99 4.08 -4.67
CA ILE A 133 -16.68 4.30 -6.09
C ILE A 133 -17.61 3.49 -6.99
N ALA A 134 -17.88 2.22 -6.63
CA ALA A 134 -18.73 1.32 -7.40
C ALA A 134 -20.22 1.71 -7.41
N SER A 135 -20.68 2.47 -6.41
CA SER A 135 -22.11 2.78 -6.20
C SER A 135 -22.79 3.52 -7.36
N VAL A 136 -22.01 4.16 -8.22
CA VAL A 136 -22.52 4.90 -9.39
C VAL A 136 -22.55 4.08 -10.68
N CYS A 137 -22.04 2.83 -10.64
CA CYS A 137 -22.02 1.92 -11.77
C CYS A 137 -23.35 1.13 -11.85
N ALA A 138 -23.86 0.90 -13.05
CA ALA A 138 -25.05 0.08 -13.25
C ALA A 138 -24.86 -1.37 -12.75
N ASP A 139 -23.64 -1.91 -12.92
CA ASP A 139 -23.22 -3.20 -12.37
C ASP A 139 -21.99 -2.99 -11.45
N ALA A 140 -22.25 -2.75 -10.17
CA ALA A 140 -21.21 -2.62 -9.14
C ALA A 140 -20.45 -3.94 -8.91
N GLY A 141 -21.01 -5.08 -9.29
CA GLY A 141 -20.41 -6.39 -9.10
C GLY A 141 -19.15 -6.63 -9.91
N ARG A 142 -18.90 -5.84 -10.97
CA ARG A 142 -17.69 -5.89 -11.78
C ARG A 142 -16.60 -4.87 -11.38
N VAL A 143 -16.84 -4.12 -10.30
CA VAL A 143 -15.89 -3.12 -9.81
C VAL A 143 -15.02 -3.71 -8.71
N ILE A 144 -13.71 -3.43 -8.76
CA ILE A 144 -12.71 -3.99 -7.84
C ILE A 144 -11.61 -2.95 -7.55
N GLY A 145 -10.96 -3.06 -6.40
CA GLY A 145 -9.71 -2.36 -6.14
C GLY A 145 -8.51 -3.17 -6.62
N LEU A 146 -7.59 -2.54 -7.34
CA LEU A 146 -6.28 -3.07 -7.68
C LEU A 146 -5.22 -2.07 -7.21
N HIS A 147 -4.82 -2.19 -5.94
CA HIS A 147 -3.90 -1.26 -5.32
C HIS A 147 -2.46 -1.69 -5.58
N PHE A 148 -1.82 -1.03 -6.53
CA PHE A 148 -0.40 -1.15 -6.82
C PHE A 148 0.41 -0.22 -5.93
N PHE A 149 1.62 -0.63 -5.60
CA PHE A 149 2.55 0.16 -4.79
C PHE A 149 3.56 0.91 -5.66
N ASN A 150 3.90 2.12 -5.26
CA ASN A 150 4.83 2.98 -6.01
C ASN A 150 6.30 2.63 -5.70
N PRO A 151 7.16 2.38 -6.70
CA PRO A 151 6.89 2.32 -8.13
C PRO A 151 6.26 0.99 -8.58
N ALA A 152 5.20 1.04 -9.38
CA ALA A 152 4.46 -0.16 -9.81
C ALA A 152 5.33 -1.17 -10.59
N THR A 153 6.36 -0.70 -11.28
CA THR A 153 7.32 -1.54 -12.02
C THR A 153 8.31 -2.28 -11.12
N VAL A 154 8.52 -1.81 -9.88
CA VAL A 154 9.53 -2.33 -8.95
C VAL A 154 8.91 -3.19 -7.84
N LEU A 155 7.87 -2.65 -7.20
CA LEU A 155 7.23 -3.36 -6.08
C LEU A 155 6.36 -4.51 -6.59
N PRO A 156 6.55 -5.72 -6.05
CA PRO A 156 5.87 -6.91 -6.57
C PRO A 156 4.42 -7.00 -6.13
N LEU A 157 4.04 -6.40 -4.99
CA LEU A 157 2.73 -6.57 -4.37
C LEU A 157 1.63 -5.80 -5.10
N VAL A 158 0.45 -6.45 -5.21
CA VAL A 158 -0.82 -5.81 -5.55
C VAL A 158 -1.89 -6.31 -4.59
N GLU A 159 -2.55 -5.41 -3.88
CA GLU A 159 -3.75 -5.74 -3.09
C GLU A 159 -4.96 -5.79 -4.02
N VAL A 160 -5.60 -6.94 -4.08
CA VAL A 160 -6.87 -7.15 -4.80
C VAL A 160 -8.00 -6.96 -3.79
N VAL A 161 -8.69 -5.83 -3.91
CA VAL A 161 -9.64 -5.35 -2.91
C VAL A 161 -11.06 -5.60 -3.37
N GLY A 162 -11.74 -6.55 -2.72
CA GLY A 162 -13.15 -6.85 -2.97
C GLY A 162 -14.06 -5.97 -2.12
N ALA A 163 -14.90 -5.16 -2.77
CA ALA A 163 -16.01 -4.47 -2.11
C ALA A 163 -17.13 -5.45 -1.76
N ILE A 164 -18.07 -5.01 -0.93
CA ILE A 164 -19.27 -5.80 -0.58
C ILE A 164 -20.12 -6.20 -1.81
N THR A 165 -20.02 -5.40 -2.87
CA THR A 165 -20.72 -5.64 -4.14
C THR A 165 -19.92 -6.47 -5.13
N THR A 166 -18.60 -6.58 -4.98
CA THR A 166 -17.72 -7.25 -5.97
C THR A 166 -17.99 -8.74 -6.03
N ARG A 167 -18.28 -9.26 -7.24
CA ARG A 167 -18.48 -10.70 -7.45
C ARG A 167 -17.19 -11.49 -7.24
N ARG A 168 -17.31 -12.68 -6.68
CA ARG A 168 -16.16 -13.55 -6.36
C ARG A 168 -15.34 -13.89 -7.61
N GLU A 169 -16.00 -14.19 -8.72
CA GLU A 169 -15.34 -14.50 -9.98
C GLU A 169 -14.52 -13.33 -10.54
N VAL A 170 -14.89 -12.08 -10.23
CA VAL A 170 -14.10 -10.89 -10.60
C VAL A 170 -12.80 -10.83 -9.79
N ILE A 171 -12.89 -11.09 -8.48
CA ILE A 171 -11.72 -11.16 -7.60
C ILE A 171 -10.74 -12.23 -8.09
N ASP A 172 -11.23 -13.46 -8.32
CA ASP A 172 -10.40 -14.59 -8.70
C ASP A 172 -9.77 -14.38 -10.09
N SER A 173 -10.53 -13.83 -11.04
CA SER A 173 -10.07 -13.49 -12.38
C SER A 173 -9.00 -12.40 -12.37
N ALA A 174 -9.21 -11.32 -11.60
CA ALA A 174 -8.24 -10.24 -11.44
C ALA A 174 -6.94 -10.75 -10.80
N ARG A 175 -7.04 -11.56 -9.74
CA ARG A 175 -5.86 -12.19 -9.12
C ARG A 175 -5.06 -13.02 -10.12
N GLY A 176 -5.76 -13.86 -10.88
CA GLY A 176 -5.13 -14.69 -11.91
C GLY A 176 -4.38 -13.85 -12.94
N LEU A 177 -5.01 -12.80 -13.47
CA LEU A 177 -4.40 -11.90 -14.45
C LEU A 177 -3.17 -11.18 -13.87
N ILE A 178 -3.31 -10.54 -12.72
CA ILE A 178 -2.23 -9.76 -12.10
C ILE A 178 -1.04 -10.65 -11.71
N ASN A 179 -1.28 -11.90 -11.28
CA ASN A 179 -0.20 -12.85 -11.03
C ASN A 179 0.55 -13.21 -12.31
N ARG A 180 -0.15 -13.34 -13.47
CA ARG A 180 0.51 -13.56 -14.78
C ARG A 180 1.34 -12.35 -15.23
N TRP A 181 1.07 -11.15 -14.72
CA TRP A 181 1.93 -9.97 -14.91
C TRP A 181 3.23 -10.02 -14.07
N GLY A 182 3.52 -11.13 -13.40
CA GLY A 182 4.68 -11.28 -12.53
C GLY A 182 4.55 -10.57 -11.18
N LYS A 183 3.32 -10.18 -10.80
CA LYS A 183 3.03 -9.60 -9.50
C LYS A 183 2.63 -10.67 -8.50
N VAL A 184 2.75 -10.32 -7.21
CA VAL A 184 2.26 -11.12 -6.08
C VAL A 184 0.97 -10.49 -5.61
N THR A 185 -0.14 -11.23 -5.63
CA THR A 185 -1.43 -10.69 -5.19
C THR A 185 -1.80 -11.20 -3.81
N VAL A 186 -2.37 -10.32 -3.02
CA VAL A 186 -3.09 -10.63 -1.77
C VAL A 186 -4.53 -10.16 -1.89
N THR A 187 -5.44 -10.84 -1.20
CA THR A 187 -6.85 -10.43 -1.20
C THR A 187 -7.17 -9.66 0.07
N ALA A 188 -7.80 -8.51 -0.08
CA ALA A 188 -8.25 -7.68 1.02
C ALA A 188 -9.74 -7.36 0.91
N ARG A 189 -10.41 -7.16 2.04
CA ARG A 189 -11.73 -6.50 2.08
C ARG A 189 -11.55 -5.00 1.90
N ASP A 190 -12.58 -4.36 1.32
CA ASP A 190 -12.70 -2.91 1.22
C ASP A 190 -12.89 -2.29 2.61
N THR A 191 -11.78 -2.04 3.30
CA THR A 191 -11.72 -1.40 4.63
C THR A 191 -10.64 -0.33 4.62
N PRO A 192 -10.73 0.70 5.49
CA PRO A 192 -9.75 1.78 5.53
C PRO A 192 -8.31 1.28 5.66
N GLY A 193 -7.48 1.63 4.67
CA GLY A 193 -6.07 1.25 4.62
C GLY A 193 -5.80 -0.17 4.15
N PHE A 194 -6.82 -0.93 3.74
CA PHE A 194 -6.73 -2.32 3.28
C PHE A 194 -5.87 -3.18 4.23
N ILE A 195 -4.79 -3.81 3.73
CA ILE A 195 -3.84 -4.54 4.59
C ILE A 195 -2.66 -3.64 4.95
N VAL A 196 -1.87 -3.22 3.94
CA VAL A 196 -0.55 -2.61 4.17
C VAL A 196 -0.66 -1.28 4.90
N ASN A 197 -1.50 -0.36 4.41
CA ASN A 197 -1.63 0.97 5.01
C ASN A 197 -2.21 0.93 6.42
N ARG A 198 -3.01 -0.09 6.75
CA ARG A 198 -3.54 -0.33 8.08
C ARG A 198 -2.47 -0.96 8.99
N VAL A 199 -1.94 -2.11 8.59
CA VAL A 199 -1.04 -2.92 9.44
C VAL A 199 0.30 -2.24 9.68
N ALA A 200 0.76 -1.38 8.76
CA ALA A 200 2.00 -0.62 8.93
C ALA A 200 1.87 0.62 9.84
N ARG A 201 0.66 1.04 10.25
CA ARG A 201 0.52 2.28 11.04
C ARG A 201 1.30 2.29 12.34
N PRO A 202 1.35 1.21 13.14
CA PRO A 202 2.13 1.19 14.37
C PRO A 202 3.64 1.41 14.17
N PHE A 203 4.20 1.05 12.99
CA PHE A 203 5.61 1.31 12.68
C PHE A 203 5.96 2.79 12.82
N TYR A 204 5.08 3.66 12.36
CA TYR A 204 5.22 5.11 12.46
C TYR A 204 4.68 5.64 13.80
N GLY A 205 3.47 5.23 14.15
CA GLY A 205 2.75 5.78 15.32
C GLY A 205 3.46 5.51 16.64
N GLU A 206 3.94 4.28 16.88
CA GLU A 206 4.67 3.99 18.13
C GLU A 206 6.07 4.62 18.15
N SER A 207 6.74 4.69 17.00
CA SER A 207 8.03 5.39 16.91
C SER A 207 7.92 6.89 17.19
N LEU A 208 6.86 7.52 16.70
CA LEU A 208 6.55 8.92 17.02
C LEU A 208 6.26 9.12 18.51
N ARG A 209 5.54 8.20 19.16
CA ARG A 209 5.28 8.25 20.60
C ARG A 209 6.56 8.10 21.40
N ILE A 210 7.41 7.16 21.07
CA ILE A 210 8.72 6.97 21.70
C ILE A 210 9.54 8.27 21.62
N LEU A 211 9.49 8.97 20.50
CA LEU A 211 10.11 10.28 20.31
C LEU A 211 9.44 11.36 21.19
N GLU A 212 8.10 11.46 21.18
CA GLU A 212 7.33 12.44 21.96
C GLU A 212 7.47 12.25 23.47
N GLU A 213 7.66 11.01 23.90
CA GLU A 213 7.94 10.61 25.31
C GLU A 213 9.39 10.86 25.73
N ASN A 214 10.26 11.32 24.81
CA ASN A 214 11.70 11.52 25.03
C ASN A 214 12.45 10.25 25.49
N ILE A 215 11.97 9.08 25.12
CA ILE A 215 12.64 7.79 25.40
C ILE A 215 13.89 7.66 24.55
N ALA A 216 13.81 8.09 23.27
CA ALA A 216 14.93 8.09 22.35
C ALA A 216 14.75 9.15 21.27
N ASP A 217 15.86 9.61 20.68
CA ASP A 217 15.86 10.51 19.54
C ASP A 217 15.61 9.76 18.21
N VAL A 218 15.39 10.53 17.14
CA VAL A 218 15.11 10.04 15.79
C VAL A 218 16.17 9.04 15.31
N ALA A 219 17.44 9.37 15.47
CA ALA A 219 18.54 8.54 15.00
C ALA A 219 18.64 7.21 15.75
N THR A 220 18.41 7.24 17.06
CA THR A 220 18.42 6.07 17.93
C THR A 220 17.25 5.13 17.62
N ILE A 221 16.04 5.67 17.38
CA ILE A 221 14.87 4.87 17.03
C ILE A 221 15.09 4.21 15.66
N ASP A 222 15.58 4.96 14.66
CA ASP A 222 15.87 4.41 13.34
C ASP A 222 16.96 3.33 13.39
N TRP A 223 18.02 3.55 14.18
CA TRP A 223 19.03 2.54 14.44
C TRP A 223 18.44 1.28 15.09
N ALA A 224 17.63 1.43 16.14
CA ALA A 224 17.01 0.30 16.81
C ALA A 224 16.17 -0.54 15.83
N MET A 225 15.30 0.10 15.05
CA MET A 225 14.46 -0.64 14.11
C MET A 225 15.26 -1.29 13.00
N ARG A 226 16.35 -0.66 12.51
CA ARG A 226 17.17 -1.20 11.44
C ARG A 226 18.16 -2.26 11.95
N ASP A 227 18.97 -1.91 12.94
CA ASP A 227 20.14 -2.73 13.31
C ASP A 227 19.81 -3.77 14.40
N VAL A 228 18.77 -3.56 15.20
CA VAL A 228 18.26 -4.53 16.18
C VAL A 228 17.03 -5.27 15.64
N GLY A 229 16.08 -4.55 15.04
CA GLY A 229 14.84 -5.11 14.51
C GLY A 229 14.94 -5.71 13.11
N GLY A 230 16.05 -5.47 12.37
CA GLY A 230 16.29 -6.04 11.04
C GLY A 230 15.48 -5.42 9.89
N PHE A 231 14.82 -4.29 10.11
CA PHE A 231 14.12 -3.56 9.06
C PHE A 231 15.12 -2.88 8.11
N LYS A 232 14.76 -2.77 6.83
CA LYS A 232 15.64 -2.13 5.82
C LYS A 232 15.88 -0.64 6.08
N MET A 233 14.87 0.02 6.64
CA MET A 233 14.91 1.45 6.97
C MET A 233 14.23 1.65 8.33
N GLY A 234 14.70 2.66 9.06
CA GLY A 234 14.00 3.14 10.23
C GLY A 234 12.73 3.93 9.88
N PRO A 235 11.82 4.12 10.84
CA PRO A 235 10.53 4.77 10.60
C PRO A 235 10.65 6.21 10.13
N PHE A 236 11.59 6.97 10.66
CA PHE A 236 11.78 8.38 10.30
C PHE A 236 12.46 8.55 8.95
N GLU A 237 13.47 7.72 8.66
CA GLU A 237 14.06 7.65 7.31
C GLU A 237 13.02 7.29 6.25
N LEU A 238 12.09 6.38 6.58
CA LEU A 238 11.04 5.93 5.67
C LEU A 238 9.97 7.02 5.49
N MET A 239 9.56 7.71 6.57
CA MET A 239 8.64 8.86 6.47
C MET A 239 9.22 9.96 5.59
N ASP A 240 10.50 10.29 5.75
CA ASP A 240 11.19 11.29 4.92
C ASP A 240 11.36 10.85 3.45
N LEU A 241 11.47 9.55 3.19
CA LEU A 241 11.52 9.01 1.83
C LEU A 241 10.16 9.08 1.13
N ILE A 242 9.09 8.69 1.82
CA ILE A 242 7.70 8.70 1.30
C ILE A 242 7.21 10.14 1.12
N GLY A 243 7.57 10.99 2.05
CA GLY A 243 7.06 12.33 2.25
C GLY A 243 6.13 12.40 3.46
N ASN A 244 6.43 13.30 4.39
CA ASN A 244 5.71 13.43 5.65
C ASN A 244 4.23 13.81 5.44
N ASP A 245 3.92 14.58 4.40
CA ASP A 245 2.55 14.90 3.99
C ASP A 245 1.77 13.66 3.54
N VAL A 246 2.38 12.80 2.73
CA VAL A 246 1.75 11.55 2.26
C VAL A 246 1.52 10.60 3.45
N ASN A 247 2.53 10.41 4.29
CA ASN A 247 2.43 9.54 5.46
C ASN A 247 1.36 10.03 6.45
N TYR A 248 1.30 11.35 6.69
CA TYR A 248 0.30 11.96 7.54
C TYR A 248 -1.12 11.82 6.97
N ALA A 249 -1.31 12.11 5.67
CA ALA A 249 -2.61 11.97 5.01
C ALA A 249 -3.15 10.52 5.10
N VAL A 250 -2.29 9.53 4.91
CA VAL A 250 -2.68 8.11 5.08
C VAL A 250 -3.05 7.82 6.53
N THR A 251 -2.30 8.34 7.51
CA THR A 251 -2.62 8.15 8.94
C THR A 251 -3.98 8.76 9.28
N GLN A 252 -4.26 9.98 8.81
CA GLN A 252 -5.56 10.63 8.99
C GLN A 252 -6.70 9.82 8.35
N SER A 253 -6.54 9.42 7.10
CA SER A 253 -7.56 8.65 6.37
C SER A 253 -7.92 7.33 7.09
N VAL A 254 -6.91 6.61 7.60
CA VAL A 254 -7.15 5.37 8.36
C VAL A 254 -7.83 5.68 9.70
N PHE A 255 -7.38 6.71 10.42
CA PHE A 255 -7.95 7.12 11.71
C PHE A 255 -9.43 7.54 11.59
N GLU A 256 -9.74 8.41 10.64
CA GLU A 256 -11.10 8.88 10.37
C GLU A 256 -11.99 7.75 9.85
N GLY A 257 -11.48 6.94 8.92
CA GLY A 257 -12.20 5.82 8.31
C GLY A 257 -12.51 4.69 9.30
N LEU A 258 -11.74 4.57 10.38
CA LEU A 258 -11.97 3.60 11.48
C LEU A 258 -12.64 4.27 12.69
N PHE A 259 -13.45 5.30 12.46
CA PHE A 259 -14.24 6.00 13.48
C PHE A 259 -13.40 6.50 14.66
N PHE A 260 -12.23 7.05 14.34
CA PHE A 260 -11.32 7.64 15.34
C PHE A 260 -10.79 6.65 16.38
N ASP A 261 -10.59 5.40 15.98
CA ASP A 261 -9.99 4.38 16.86
C ASP A 261 -8.61 4.87 17.34
N PRO A 262 -8.38 4.98 18.68
CA PRO A 262 -7.15 5.53 19.24
C PRO A 262 -5.88 4.80 18.80
N ARG A 263 -5.98 3.57 18.32
CA ARG A 263 -4.85 2.81 17.78
C ARG A 263 -4.18 3.51 16.58
N TYR A 264 -4.96 4.25 15.79
CA TYR A 264 -4.47 4.93 14.58
C TYR A 264 -4.34 6.45 14.74
N LYS A 265 -4.50 6.97 15.95
CA LYS A 265 -4.46 8.40 16.24
C LYS A 265 -3.16 9.03 15.73
N PRO A 266 -3.22 10.06 14.85
CA PRO A 266 -2.06 10.77 14.36
C PRO A 266 -1.28 11.45 15.49
N SER A 267 0.03 11.60 15.33
CA SER A 267 0.90 12.33 16.22
C SER A 267 0.85 13.85 15.94
N VAL A 268 0.95 14.66 16.99
CA VAL A 268 1.09 16.12 16.85
C VAL A 268 2.40 16.46 16.12
N THR A 269 3.48 15.76 16.43
CA THR A 269 4.79 15.93 15.76
C THR A 269 4.66 15.70 14.26
N GLN A 270 4.00 14.60 13.83
CA GLN A 270 3.78 14.30 12.42
C GLN A 270 3.02 15.44 11.71
N ARG A 271 1.98 15.97 12.34
CA ARG A 271 1.22 17.11 11.82
C ARG A 271 2.08 18.37 11.70
N ARG A 272 2.88 18.68 12.72
CA ARG A 272 3.74 19.85 12.74
C ARG A 272 4.82 19.82 11.67
N MET A 273 5.36 18.64 11.36
CA MET A 273 6.30 18.47 10.25
C MET A 273 5.67 18.91 8.92
N VAL A 274 4.42 18.52 8.67
CA VAL A 274 3.68 18.92 7.46
C VAL A 274 3.41 20.43 7.44
N GLU A 275 2.91 20.99 8.55
CA GLU A 275 2.62 22.42 8.68
C GLU A 275 3.89 23.28 8.49
N ALA A 276 5.05 22.79 8.91
CA ALA A 276 6.33 23.47 8.72
C ALA A 276 6.90 23.32 7.29
N GLY A 277 6.27 22.54 6.41
CA GLY A 277 6.80 22.22 5.09
C GLY A 277 8.01 21.30 5.10
N TRP A 278 8.29 20.62 6.23
CA TRP A 278 9.37 19.68 6.38
C TRP A 278 8.93 18.28 5.89
N LEU A 279 8.85 18.17 4.55
CA LEU A 279 8.23 17.03 3.90
C LEU A 279 9.22 15.88 3.61
N GLY A 280 10.42 15.93 4.18
CA GLY A 280 11.46 14.94 3.98
C GLY A 280 12.36 15.24 2.78
N ARG A 281 12.83 14.19 2.10
CA ARG A 281 13.80 14.32 0.99
C ARG A 281 13.34 15.27 -0.12
N LYS A 282 12.06 15.30 -0.43
CA LYS A 282 11.52 16.13 -1.52
C LYS A 282 11.57 17.63 -1.23
N SER A 283 11.57 18.04 0.05
CA SER A 283 11.73 19.44 0.47
C SER A 283 13.14 19.75 0.97
N GLY A 284 14.03 18.75 1.00
CA GLY A 284 15.39 18.88 1.52
C GLY A 284 15.50 18.83 3.05
N VAL A 285 14.37 18.87 3.77
CA VAL A 285 14.30 18.79 5.24
C VAL A 285 13.09 17.96 5.65
N GLY A 286 13.28 17.09 6.63
CA GLY A 286 12.28 16.29 7.29
C GLY A 286 12.68 16.05 8.74
N TYR A 287 12.57 14.81 9.20
CA TYR A 287 13.18 14.38 10.46
C TYR A 287 14.70 14.44 10.41
N TYR A 288 15.26 14.35 9.21
CA TYR A 288 16.67 14.59 8.92
C TYR A 288 16.82 15.80 7.97
N ASP A 289 18.02 16.40 8.02
CA ASP A 289 18.43 17.40 7.04
C ASP A 289 19.11 16.70 5.85
N TYR A 290 18.63 16.96 4.63
CA TYR A 290 19.14 16.40 3.38
C TYR A 290 19.84 17.43 2.51
N ARG A 291 20.01 18.67 3.00
CA ARG A 291 20.73 19.74 2.29
C ARG A 291 22.22 19.44 2.21
N ASN A 292 22.88 20.00 1.22
CA ASN A 292 24.31 19.77 1.00
C ASN A 292 25.13 20.05 2.27
N GLY A 293 25.97 19.08 2.66
CA GLY A 293 26.83 19.17 3.84
C GLY A 293 26.20 18.79 5.17
N ALA A 294 24.88 18.54 5.22
CA ALA A 294 24.23 18.08 6.42
C ALA A 294 24.66 16.66 6.79
N GLN A 295 24.98 16.45 8.07
CA GLN A 295 25.28 15.13 8.61
C GLN A 295 24.13 14.65 9.48
N LYS A 296 23.81 13.35 9.36
CA LYS A 296 22.86 12.74 10.25
C LYS A 296 23.45 12.67 11.67
N PRO A 297 22.65 13.00 12.72
CA PRO A 297 23.10 12.83 14.09
C PRO A 297 23.44 11.36 14.36
N PRO A 298 24.50 11.06 15.15
CA PRO A 298 24.82 9.70 15.53
C PRO A 298 23.75 9.14 16.48
N PRO A 299 23.37 7.86 16.35
CA PRO A 299 22.45 7.22 17.29
C PRO A 299 23.16 6.86 18.61
N THR A 300 22.40 6.78 19.68
CA THR A 300 22.80 6.01 20.86
C THR A 300 22.63 4.52 20.57
N THR A 301 23.76 3.77 20.59
CA THR A 301 23.75 2.34 20.22
C THR A 301 23.63 1.40 21.43
N ASP A 302 22.84 1.79 22.43
CA ASP A 302 22.48 0.92 23.56
C ASP A 302 21.52 -0.18 23.10
N ARG A 303 22.02 -1.42 23.09
CA ARG A 303 21.22 -2.58 22.64
C ARG A 303 20.02 -2.88 23.52
N ALA A 304 20.09 -2.59 24.83
CA ALA A 304 18.96 -2.83 25.73
C ALA A 304 17.84 -1.83 25.46
N LEU A 305 18.19 -0.55 25.24
CA LEU A 305 17.24 0.46 24.80
C LEU A 305 16.67 0.10 23.41
N GLY A 306 17.53 -0.26 22.46
CA GLY A 306 17.13 -0.66 21.12
C GLY A 306 16.14 -1.84 21.13
N GLN A 307 16.38 -2.84 21.97
CA GLN A 307 15.49 -4.00 22.11
C GLN A 307 14.11 -3.58 22.67
N ARG A 308 14.05 -2.70 23.68
CA ARG A 308 12.78 -2.17 24.21
C ARG A 308 11.98 -1.42 23.15
N ILE A 309 12.66 -0.61 22.31
CA ILE A 309 12.02 0.10 21.19
C ILE A 309 11.43 -0.89 20.20
N VAL A 310 12.23 -1.88 19.76
CA VAL A 310 11.77 -2.91 18.81
C VAL A 310 10.60 -3.70 19.39
N ASP A 311 10.69 -4.13 20.65
CA ASP A 311 9.66 -4.93 21.31
C ASP A 311 8.31 -4.21 21.37
N ARG A 312 8.31 -2.89 21.68
CA ARG A 312 7.10 -2.08 21.71
C ARG A 312 6.48 -1.93 20.30
N VAL A 313 7.28 -1.51 19.32
CA VAL A 313 6.80 -1.31 17.94
C VAL A 313 6.32 -2.64 17.36
N LEU A 314 7.08 -3.72 17.54
CA LEU A 314 6.75 -5.03 16.97
C LEU A 314 5.50 -5.65 17.61
N ALA A 315 5.32 -5.50 18.94
CA ALA A 315 4.11 -5.97 19.61
C ALA A 315 2.85 -5.32 19.01
N MET A 316 2.92 -4.02 18.72
CA MET A 316 1.80 -3.29 18.12
C MET A 316 1.58 -3.63 16.63
N LEU A 317 2.64 -3.88 15.87
CA LEU A 317 2.55 -4.37 14.49
C LEU A 317 1.88 -5.74 14.43
N ILE A 318 2.29 -6.67 15.30
CA ILE A 318 1.70 -8.01 15.40
C ILE A 318 0.24 -7.92 15.86
N ASN A 319 -0.06 -7.02 16.79
CA ASN A 319 -1.42 -6.79 17.26
C ASN A 319 -2.34 -6.36 16.13
N GLU A 320 -1.89 -5.44 15.28
CA GLU A 320 -2.66 -4.98 14.14
C GLU A 320 -2.80 -6.04 13.03
N ALA A 321 -1.75 -6.81 12.77
CA ALA A 321 -1.80 -7.95 11.87
C ALA A 321 -2.83 -9.01 12.35
N ALA A 322 -2.85 -9.29 13.65
CA ALA A 322 -3.81 -10.20 14.26
C ALA A 322 -5.25 -9.67 14.15
N ASP A 323 -5.47 -8.35 14.35
CA ASP A 323 -6.80 -7.75 14.15
C ASP A 323 -7.25 -7.79 12.69
N ALA A 324 -6.35 -7.59 11.74
CA ALA A 324 -6.67 -7.71 10.31
C ALA A 324 -7.22 -9.11 9.96
N VAL A 325 -6.66 -10.15 10.57
CA VAL A 325 -7.15 -11.53 10.43
C VAL A 325 -8.45 -11.75 11.20
N TRP A 326 -8.52 -11.31 12.44
CA TRP A 326 -9.70 -11.48 13.29
C TRP A 326 -10.95 -10.87 12.69
N PHE A 327 -10.84 -9.69 12.09
CA PHE A 327 -11.93 -9.00 11.41
C PHE A 327 -12.13 -9.46 9.95
N HIS A 328 -11.47 -10.53 9.53
CA HIS A 328 -11.57 -11.09 8.17
C HIS A 328 -11.27 -10.07 7.06
N ILE A 329 -10.33 -9.15 7.30
CA ILE A 329 -9.86 -8.21 6.28
C ILE A 329 -9.02 -8.93 5.25
N ALA A 330 -8.17 -9.86 5.72
CA ALA A 330 -7.38 -10.74 4.89
C ALA A 330 -7.08 -12.05 5.62
N SER A 331 -6.60 -13.06 4.89
CA SER A 331 -6.07 -14.28 5.49
C SER A 331 -4.73 -14.00 6.19
N ALA A 332 -4.35 -14.86 7.15
CA ALA A 332 -3.06 -14.76 7.84
C ALA A 332 -1.87 -14.78 6.84
N ALA A 333 -1.96 -15.64 5.83
CA ALA A 333 -0.95 -15.74 4.77
C ALA A 333 -0.88 -14.46 3.92
N ASP A 334 -2.04 -13.86 3.57
CA ASP A 334 -2.09 -12.62 2.79
C ASP A 334 -1.54 -11.44 3.60
N VAL A 335 -1.81 -11.36 4.91
CA VAL A 335 -1.25 -10.31 5.79
C VAL A 335 0.28 -10.40 5.81
N ASP A 336 0.84 -11.58 6.07
CA ASP A 336 2.30 -11.77 6.11
C ASP A 336 2.95 -11.51 4.74
N MET A 337 2.30 -11.95 3.66
CA MET A 337 2.73 -11.69 2.29
C MET A 337 2.71 -10.19 1.98
N ALA A 338 1.65 -9.48 2.36
CA ALA A 338 1.51 -8.04 2.15
C ALA A 338 2.64 -7.26 2.82
N MET A 339 2.98 -7.59 4.07
CA MET A 339 4.01 -6.86 4.80
C MET A 339 5.42 -7.17 4.29
N THR A 340 5.70 -8.40 3.88
CA THR A 340 7.02 -8.77 3.35
C THR A 340 7.23 -8.28 1.91
N ARG A 341 6.21 -8.36 1.03
CA ARG A 341 6.32 -8.02 -0.39
C ARG A 341 5.92 -6.58 -0.72
N GLY A 342 5.09 -5.95 0.12
CA GLY A 342 4.64 -4.56 -0.07
C GLY A 342 5.55 -3.53 0.55
N VAL A 343 6.02 -3.78 1.78
CA VAL A 343 6.82 -2.81 2.55
C VAL A 343 8.18 -3.36 3.01
N ASN A 344 8.59 -4.51 2.46
CA ASN A 344 9.90 -5.13 2.69
C ASN A 344 10.21 -5.39 4.18
N TYR A 345 9.24 -5.78 4.97
CA TYR A 345 9.49 -6.21 6.33
C TYR A 345 10.34 -7.49 6.33
N PRO A 346 11.23 -7.67 7.32
CA PRO A 346 12.15 -8.80 7.33
C PRO A 346 11.46 -10.15 7.44
N LYS A 347 10.28 -10.18 8.09
CA LYS A 347 9.45 -11.36 8.29
C LYS A 347 7.96 -11.00 8.20
N GLY A 348 7.11 -11.99 7.93
CA GLY A 348 5.68 -11.88 8.15
C GLY A 348 5.39 -11.65 9.64
N LEU A 349 4.47 -10.74 9.94
CA LEU A 349 4.23 -10.31 11.32
C LEU A 349 3.61 -11.42 12.19
N LEU A 350 2.72 -12.23 11.62
CA LEU A 350 2.10 -13.35 12.34
C LEU A 350 3.10 -14.49 12.53
N ALA A 351 3.93 -14.79 11.52
CA ALA A 351 5.03 -15.73 11.64
C ALA A 351 6.03 -15.27 12.71
N TRP A 352 6.35 -13.98 12.73
CA TRP A 352 7.23 -13.41 13.76
C TRP A 352 6.61 -13.48 15.17
N GLY A 353 5.30 -13.20 15.27
CA GLY A 353 4.55 -13.36 16.52
C GLY A 353 4.53 -14.80 17.04
N ASN A 354 4.50 -15.80 16.15
CA ASN A 354 4.61 -17.21 16.52
C ASN A 354 6.01 -17.55 17.04
N GLU A 355 7.09 -17.00 16.42
CA GLU A 355 8.47 -17.20 16.90
C GLU A 355 8.69 -16.60 18.31
N ILE A 356 8.12 -15.42 18.59
CA ILE A 356 8.18 -14.79 19.92
C ILE A 356 7.30 -15.54 20.92
N GLY A 357 6.20 -16.08 20.45
CA GLY A 357 5.15 -16.73 21.21
C GLY A 357 3.96 -15.80 21.48
N PRO A 358 2.73 -16.22 21.12
CA PRO A 358 1.52 -15.39 21.31
C PRO A 358 1.29 -14.98 22.77
N GLY A 359 1.66 -15.81 23.74
CA GLY A 359 1.60 -15.49 25.18
C GLY A 359 2.51 -14.34 25.56
N GLU A 360 3.71 -14.27 25.01
CA GLU A 360 4.66 -13.18 25.27
C GLU A 360 4.17 -11.88 24.63
N ILE A 361 3.65 -11.92 23.38
CA ILE A 361 3.04 -10.74 22.74
C ILE A 361 1.85 -10.23 23.56
N HIS A 362 1.00 -11.13 24.04
CA HIS A 362 -0.12 -10.78 24.92
C HIS A 362 0.36 -10.08 26.20
N ARG A 363 1.38 -10.62 26.86
CA ARG A 363 1.97 -10.04 28.07
C ARG A 363 2.52 -8.63 27.82
N ARG A 364 3.24 -8.42 26.70
CA ARG A 364 3.79 -7.10 26.32
C ARG A 364 2.69 -6.06 26.10
N LEU A 365 1.62 -6.44 25.41
CA LEU A 365 0.48 -5.55 25.15
C LEU A 365 -0.26 -5.18 26.44
N LEU A 366 -0.45 -6.13 27.36
CA LEU A 366 -1.03 -5.86 28.66
C LEU A 366 -0.15 -4.92 29.49
N ALA A 367 1.17 -5.10 29.51
CA ALA A 367 2.09 -4.21 30.20
C ALA A 367 2.02 -2.77 29.66
N LEU A 368 1.96 -2.60 28.32
CA LEU A 368 1.76 -1.29 27.71
C LEU A 368 0.39 -0.70 28.06
N HIS A 369 -0.66 -1.52 28.07
CA HIS A 369 -1.99 -1.06 28.44
C HIS A 369 -2.04 -0.60 29.91
N ASP A 370 -1.43 -1.33 30.82
CA ASP A 370 -1.38 -1.00 32.24
C ASP A 370 -0.55 0.29 32.50
N GLU A 371 0.55 0.45 31.77
CA GLU A 371 1.43 1.63 31.91
C GLU A 371 0.77 2.91 31.39
N TYR A 372 0.10 2.84 30.23
CA TYR A 372 -0.45 4.04 29.57
C TYR A 372 -1.94 4.27 29.82
N GLY A 373 -2.69 3.25 30.23
CA GLY A 373 -4.15 3.32 30.40
C GLY A 373 -4.91 3.63 29.11
N GLU A 374 -4.29 3.38 27.94
CA GLU A 374 -4.86 3.72 26.65
C GLU A 374 -5.39 2.48 25.90
N ASP A 375 -6.63 2.57 25.41
CA ASP A 375 -7.29 1.53 24.64
C ASP A 375 -6.54 1.15 23.34
N ARG A 376 -5.62 1.98 22.87
CA ARG A 376 -4.75 1.66 21.71
C ARG A 376 -3.95 0.37 21.92
N TYR A 377 -3.57 0.05 23.16
CA TYR A 377 -2.79 -1.13 23.50
C TYR A 377 -3.64 -2.37 23.79
N ARG A 378 -4.98 -2.29 23.64
CA ARG A 378 -5.85 -3.46 23.82
C ARG A 378 -5.37 -4.63 22.95
N PRO A 379 -5.12 -5.81 23.52
CA PRO A 379 -4.73 -6.98 22.72
C PRO A 379 -5.85 -7.44 21.80
N SER A 380 -5.50 -7.80 20.57
CA SER A 380 -6.41 -8.44 19.60
C SER A 380 -7.06 -9.68 20.20
N PRO A 381 -8.35 -9.92 19.93
CA PRO A 381 -9.00 -11.16 20.35
C PRO A 381 -8.28 -12.41 19.81
N LEU A 382 -7.66 -12.36 18.64
CA LEU A 382 -6.88 -13.47 18.09
C LEU A 382 -5.64 -13.75 18.94
N ILE A 383 -4.93 -12.70 19.41
CA ILE A 383 -3.77 -12.86 20.31
C ILE A 383 -4.20 -13.47 21.64
N LYS A 384 -5.30 -12.98 22.23
CA LYS A 384 -5.85 -13.53 23.47
C LYS A 384 -6.20 -15.01 23.34
N LEU A 385 -6.81 -15.38 22.21
CA LEU A 385 -7.18 -16.76 21.91
C LEU A 385 -5.94 -17.64 21.75
N ALA A 386 -4.97 -17.18 20.95
CA ALA A 386 -3.71 -17.90 20.70
C ALA A 386 -2.92 -18.12 21.99
N ALA A 387 -2.82 -17.09 22.84
CA ALA A 387 -2.14 -17.17 24.13
C ALA A 387 -2.84 -18.16 25.10
N ARG A 388 -4.18 -18.13 25.17
CA ARG A 388 -4.98 -19.00 26.02
C ARG A 388 -4.92 -20.47 25.60
N GLU A 389 -5.01 -20.73 24.27
CA GLU A 389 -5.01 -22.09 23.73
C GLU A 389 -3.60 -22.63 23.48
N GLN A 390 -2.56 -21.81 23.67
CA GLN A 390 -1.15 -22.15 23.37
C GLN A 390 -0.97 -22.63 21.92
N ARG A 391 -1.63 -21.96 20.97
CA ARG A 391 -1.62 -22.28 19.55
C ARG A 391 -1.01 -21.13 18.73
N ASP A 392 -0.46 -21.49 17.59
CA ASP A 392 -0.01 -20.52 16.60
C ASP A 392 -1.18 -19.82 15.87
N PHE A 393 -0.91 -18.65 15.28
CA PHE A 393 -1.92 -17.86 14.60
C PHE A 393 -2.51 -18.56 13.36
N PHE A 394 -1.68 -19.28 12.60
CA PHE A 394 -2.14 -19.95 11.38
C PHE A 394 -3.04 -21.13 11.69
N GLY A 395 -2.73 -21.89 12.74
CA GLY A 395 -3.51 -23.04 13.18
C GLY A 395 -4.91 -22.65 13.71
N LEU A 396 -5.09 -21.42 14.18
CA LEU A 396 -6.39 -20.93 14.70
C LEU A 396 -7.33 -20.48 13.59
N VAL A 397 -6.83 -19.97 12.47
CA VAL A 397 -7.64 -19.37 11.39
C VAL A 397 -7.87 -20.32 10.21
N SER A 398 -7.39 -21.53 10.28
CA SER A 398 -7.60 -22.60 9.28
C SER A 398 -8.97 -23.31 9.40
N ARG A 399 -9.94 -22.73 10.16
CA ARG A 399 -11.28 -23.29 10.36
C ARG A 399 -12.28 -22.73 9.38
#